data_b5d320323e907f8f89a03ad7ec649def
#
_entry.id   b5d320323e907f8f89a03ad7ec649def
#
_cell.length_a   1.000
_cell.length_b   1.000
_cell.length_c   1.000
_cell.angle_alpha   90.00
_cell.angle_beta   90.00
_cell.angle_gamma   90.00
#
_symmetry.space_group_name_H-M   'P 1'
#
loop_
_entity.id
_entity.type
_entity.pdbx_description
1 polymer ?
#
loop_
_entity_poly.entity_id
_entity_poly.type
_entity_poly.pdbx_seq_one_letter_code
_entity_poly.pdbx_strand_id
1 'polypeptide(L)'
;MAILLGVDTGGTYTDAVLIQDDTHVMASAKSLTTRADLALGIGSAVRAVLAQADVAPGDIALASLSTTLATNALVEGQGGRVGLVYIGFEARDLDSHGLREALKGDPVITLSGGHDHAGGQAAVLDEAALREWLAQEQG
;
A
#
# COMPACT_ATOMS: atom_id res chain seq x y z
N MET A 1 3.16 -11.09 -29.14
CA MET A 1 2.34 -9.94 -28.75
C MET A 1 2.01 -10.09 -27.29
N ALA A 2 2.48 -9.16 -26.47
CA ALA A 2 2.24 -9.21 -25.02
C ALA A 2 0.98 -8.40 -24.68
N ILE A 3 0.08 -8.98 -23.90
CA ILE A 3 -1.10 -8.30 -23.36
C ILE A 3 -0.82 -7.97 -21.90
N LEU A 4 -0.95 -6.69 -21.54
CA LEU A 4 -0.71 -6.16 -20.23
C LEU A 4 -2.03 -5.70 -19.62
N LEU A 5 -2.24 -6.01 -18.33
CA LEU A 5 -3.37 -5.55 -17.55
C LEU A 5 -2.91 -4.50 -16.55
N GLY A 6 -3.44 -3.29 -16.65
CA GLY A 6 -3.30 -2.26 -15.64
C GLY A 6 -4.58 -2.12 -14.84
N VAL A 7 -4.48 -2.03 -13.51
CA VAL A 7 -5.60 -1.76 -12.61
C VAL A 7 -5.24 -0.62 -11.67
N ASP A 8 -6.09 0.38 -11.58
CA ASP A 8 -5.97 1.47 -10.61
C ASP A 8 -7.18 1.52 -9.70
N THR A 9 -6.94 1.33 -8.39
CA THR A 9 -8.00 1.33 -7.40
C THR A 9 -8.01 2.65 -6.64
N GLY A 10 -8.95 3.51 -7.00
CA GLY A 10 -9.21 4.77 -6.30
C GLY A 10 -10.24 4.61 -5.17
N GLY A 11 -10.52 5.71 -4.46
CA GLY A 11 -11.49 5.72 -3.36
C GLY A 11 -12.94 5.49 -3.77
N THR A 12 -13.31 5.80 -5.01
CA THR A 12 -14.69 5.69 -5.53
C THR A 12 -14.83 4.67 -6.65
N TYR A 13 -13.87 4.65 -7.57
CA TYR A 13 -13.86 3.77 -8.73
C TYR A 13 -12.54 3.01 -8.83
N THR A 14 -12.66 1.81 -9.40
CA THR A 14 -11.53 0.99 -9.83
C THR A 14 -11.57 0.93 -11.35
N ASP A 15 -10.49 1.33 -11.98
CA ASP A 15 -10.30 1.33 -13.43
C ASP A 15 -9.42 0.14 -13.83
N ALA A 16 -9.76 -0.54 -14.93
CA ALA A 16 -8.96 -1.58 -15.54
C ALA A 16 -8.75 -1.29 -17.02
N VAL A 17 -7.54 -1.52 -17.53
CA VAL A 17 -7.17 -1.31 -18.92
C VAL A 17 -6.36 -2.50 -19.43
N LEU A 18 -6.64 -2.93 -20.66
CA LEU A 18 -5.82 -3.88 -21.41
C LEU A 18 -5.04 -3.13 -22.49
N ILE A 19 -3.72 -3.36 -22.49
CA ILE A 19 -2.80 -2.74 -23.45
C ILE A 19 -2.05 -3.85 -24.17
N GLN A 20 -1.95 -3.75 -25.48
CA GLN A 20 -1.17 -4.62 -26.32
C GLN A 20 0.12 -3.92 -26.76
N ASP A 21 1.26 -4.63 -26.59
CA ASP A 21 2.59 -4.18 -27.05
C ASP A 21 2.94 -2.75 -26.60
N ASP A 22 2.61 -2.39 -25.34
CA ASP A 22 2.89 -1.11 -24.64
C ASP A 22 2.27 0.16 -25.26
N THR A 23 1.52 0.04 -26.36
CA THR A 23 1.06 1.21 -27.10
C THR A 23 -0.43 1.19 -27.48
N HIS A 24 -1.02 0.01 -27.64
CA HIS A 24 -2.41 -0.12 -28.12
C HIS A 24 -3.36 -0.48 -26.98
N VAL A 25 -4.26 0.46 -26.64
CA VAL A 25 -5.32 0.19 -25.66
C VAL A 25 -6.40 -0.66 -26.36
N MET A 26 -6.54 -1.91 -25.93
CA MET A 26 -7.53 -2.86 -26.45
C MET A 26 -8.93 -2.60 -25.88
N ALA A 27 -9.00 -2.38 -24.57
CA ALA A 27 -10.24 -2.13 -23.84
C ALA A 27 -9.96 -1.42 -22.52
N SER A 28 -10.98 -0.75 -21.98
CA SER A 28 -10.96 -0.22 -20.63
C SER A 28 -12.32 -0.42 -19.97
N ALA A 29 -12.32 -0.67 -18.66
CA ALA A 29 -13.53 -0.84 -17.89
C ALA A 29 -13.39 -0.15 -16.52
N LYS A 30 -14.51 0.22 -15.94
CA LYS A 30 -14.61 0.88 -14.65
C LYS A 30 -15.66 0.18 -13.80
N SER A 31 -15.37 -0.01 -12.50
CA SER A 31 -16.34 -0.48 -11.52
C SER A 31 -16.31 0.40 -10.28
N LEU A 32 -17.34 0.30 -9.43
CA LEU A 32 -17.30 0.93 -8.12
C LEU A 32 -16.28 0.23 -7.22
N THR A 33 -15.49 1.01 -6.48
CA THR A 33 -14.61 0.47 -5.45
C THR A 33 -15.42 0.02 -4.25
N THR A 34 -15.25 -1.24 -3.87
CA THR A 34 -15.92 -1.84 -2.72
C THR A 34 -15.00 -1.70 -1.51
N ARG A 35 -15.22 -0.67 -0.67
CA ARG A 35 -14.31 -0.36 0.46
C ARG A 35 -14.21 -1.48 1.51
N ALA A 36 -15.29 -2.24 1.71
CA ALA A 36 -15.30 -3.36 2.64
C ALA A 36 -14.51 -4.58 2.13
N ASP A 37 -14.43 -4.75 0.81
CA ASP A 37 -13.66 -5.81 0.16
C ASP A 37 -13.23 -5.34 -1.24
N LEU A 38 -12.02 -4.86 -1.34
CA LEU A 38 -11.46 -4.33 -2.59
C LEU A 38 -11.40 -5.36 -3.71
N ALA A 39 -11.27 -6.65 -3.37
CA ALA A 39 -11.20 -7.71 -4.36
C ALA A 39 -12.48 -7.81 -5.21
N LEU A 40 -13.63 -7.43 -4.66
CA LEU A 40 -14.90 -7.41 -5.41
C LEU A 40 -14.91 -6.36 -6.51
N GLY A 41 -14.52 -5.12 -6.19
CA GLY A 41 -14.43 -4.02 -7.15
C GLY A 41 -13.36 -4.29 -8.22
N ILE A 42 -12.17 -4.67 -7.79
CA ILE A 42 -11.06 -5.05 -8.69
C ILE A 42 -11.48 -6.19 -9.61
N GLY A 43 -12.02 -7.28 -9.06
CA GLY A 43 -12.46 -8.43 -9.84
C GLY A 43 -13.57 -8.09 -10.84
N SER A 44 -14.45 -7.13 -10.51
CA SER A 44 -15.50 -6.66 -11.43
C SER A 44 -14.93 -5.89 -12.60
N ALA A 45 -14.00 -4.94 -12.36
CA ALA A 45 -13.32 -4.19 -13.39
C ALA A 45 -12.50 -5.10 -14.32
N VAL A 46 -11.74 -6.03 -13.74
CA VAL A 46 -10.92 -6.98 -14.49
C VAL A 46 -11.78 -7.89 -15.36
N ARG A 47 -12.84 -8.49 -14.82
CA ARG A 47 -13.75 -9.32 -15.63
C ARG A 47 -14.39 -8.54 -16.78
N ALA A 48 -14.80 -7.30 -16.51
CA ALA A 48 -15.41 -6.46 -17.53
C ALA A 48 -14.44 -6.15 -18.68
N VAL A 49 -13.19 -5.76 -18.39
CA VAL A 49 -12.21 -5.41 -19.42
C VAL A 49 -11.78 -6.63 -20.24
N LEU A 50 -11.63 -7.80 -19.61
CA LEU A 50 -11.31 -9.05 -20.29
C LEU A 50 -12.44 -9.46 -21.24
N ALA A 51 -13.70 -9.36 -20.80
CA ALA A 51 -14.86 -9.68 -21.62
C ALA A 51 -15.02 -8.72 -22.80
N GLN A 52 -14.72 -7.42 -22.62
CA GLN A 52 -14.78 -6.45 -23.72
C GLN A 52 -13.77 -6.73 -24.84
N ALA A 53 -12.58 -7.20 -24.48
CA ALA A 53 -11.50 -7.48 -25.42
C ALA A 53 -11.51 -8.94 -25.93
N ASP A 54 -12.40 -9.79 -25.41
CA ASP A 54 -12.42 -11.24 -25.67
C ASP A 54 -11.05 -11.90 -25.36
N VAL A 55 -10.44 -11.51 -24.22
CA VAL A 55 -9.12 -11.98 -23.78
C VAL A 55 -9.28 -12.93 -22.61
N ALA A 56 -8.64 -14.11 -22.69
CA ALA A 56 -8.61 -15.03 -21.58
C ALA A 56 -7.59 -14.59 -20.50
N PRO A 57 -7.84 -14.86 -19.19
CA PRO A 57 -6.88 -14.50 -18.14
C PRO A 57 -5.48 -15.07 -18.34
N GLY A 58 -5.37 -16.25 -18.99
CA GLY A 58 -4.08 -16.90 -19.28
C GLY A 58 -3.25 -16.22 -20.36
N ASP A 59 -3.83 -15.30 -21.12
CA ASP A 59 -3.15 -14.55 -22.19
C ASP A 59 -2.47 -13.27 -21.66
N ILE A 60 -2.71 -12.92 -20.38
CA ILE A 60 -2.10 -11.76 -19.71
C ILE A 60 -0.65 -12.06 -19.35
N ALA A 61 0.26 -11.32 -20.00
CA ALA A 61 1.71 -11.47 -19.76
C ALA A 61 2.15 -10.80 -18.44
N LEU A 62 1.52 -9.70 -18.05
CA LEU A 62 1.81 -8.95 -16.82
C LEU A 62 0.54 -8.25 -16.32
N ALA A 63 0.31 -8.32 -15.02
CA ALA A 63 -0.69 -7.52 -14.34
C ALA A 63 -0.03 -6.53 -13.38
N SER A 64 -0.39 -5.26 -13.48
CA SER A 64 0.05 -4.18 -12.59
C SER A 64 -1.14 -3.62 -11.83
N LEU A 65 -1.01 -3.54 -10.51
CA LEU A 65 -2.04 -2.98 -9.63
C LEU A 65 -1.48 -1.73 -8.95
N SER A 66 -2.15 -0.61 -9.13
CA SER A 66 -1.93 0.64 -8.40
C SER A 66 -3.08 0.89 -7.43
N THR A 67 -2.79 1.57 -6.32
CA THR A 67 -3.81 1.99 -5.37
C THR A 67 -3.43 3.32 -4.72
N THR A 68 -4.40 4.21 -4.62
CA THR A 68 -4.29 5.49 -3.90
C THR A 68 -4.96 5.45 -2.53
N LEU A 69 -5.32 4.26 -2.05
CA LEU A 69 -6.11 4.09 -0.82
C LEU A 69 -5.39 4.65 0.42
N ALA A 70 -4.08 4.44 0.53
CA ALA A 70 -3.29 4.98 1.63
C ALA A 70 -3.28 6.52 1.63
N THR A 71 -3.11 7.12 0.45
CA THR A 71 -3.17 8.58 0.28
C THR A 71 -4.57 9.12 0.61
N ASN A 72 -5.61 8.45 0.12
CA ASN A 72 -6.99 8.84 0.39
C ASN A 72 -7.33 8.71 1.88
N ALA A 73 -6.93 7.61 2.53
CA ALA A 73 -7.12 7.43 3.96
C ALA A 73 -6.41 8.52 4.78
N LEU A 74 -5.22 8.92 4.37
CA LEU A 74 -4.47 9.99 5.03
C LEU A 74 -5.18 11.35 4.86
N VAL A 75 -5.63 11.68 3.65
CA VAL A 75 -6.31 12.94 3.34
C VAL A 75 -7.68 13.03 4.03
N GLU A 76 -8.42 11.92 4.07
CA GLU A 76 -9.73 11.83 4.70
C GLU A 76 -9.66 11.65 6.23
N GLY A 77 -8.46 11.48 6.79
CA GLY A 77 -8.26 11.24 8.22
C GLY A 77 -8.81 9.90 8.70
N GLN A 78 -8.98 8.94 7.80
CA GLN A 78 -9.54 7.60 8.07
C GLN A 78 -8.48 6.58 8.46
N GLY A 79 -7.40 7.00 9.08
CA GLY A 79 -6.39 6.10 9.63
C GLY A 79 -6.91 5.37 10.86
N GLY A 80 -6.61 4.08 10.98
CA GLY A 80 -6.71 3.37 12.25
C GLY A 80 -5.61 3.84 13.22
N ARG A 81 -5.77 3.52 14.50
CA ARG A 81 -4.70 3.71 15.48
C ARG A 81 -3.48 2.89 15.07
N VAL A 82 -2.30 3.49 15.09
CA VAL A 82 -1.04 2.84 14.72
C VAL A 82 -0.03 2.94 15.86
N GLY A 83 0.83 1.94 16.00
CA GLY A 83 2.02 2.02 16.84
C GLY A 83 3.25 2.22 15.96
N LEU A 84 4.00 3.30 16.15
CA LEU A 84 5.24 3.53 15.41
C LEU A 84 6.42 2.91 16.13
N VAL A 85 7.07 1.94 15.50
CA VAL A 85 8.36 1.39 15.95
C VAL A 85 9.47 2.07 15.14
N TYR A 86 10.24 2.92 15.78
CA TYR A 86 11.25 3.77 15.14
C TYR A 86 12.65 3.23 15.46
N ILE A 87 13.23 2.47 14.53
CA ILE A 87 14.45 1.68 14.73
C ILE A 87 15.67 2.44 14.19
N GLY A 88 16.68 2.67 15.04
CA GLY A 88 17.93 3.32 14.65
C GLY A 88 17.82 4.84 14.50
N PHE A 89 16.73 5.43 14.95
CA PHE A 89 16.50 6.88 14.97
C PHE A 89 16.39 7.39 16.41
N GLU A 90 16.57 8.69 16.59
CA GLU A 90 16.41 9.33 17.89
C GLU A 90 15.03 9.99 18.02
N ALA A 91 14.57 10.20 19.25
CA ALA A 91 13.27 10.84 19.52
C ALA A 91 13.13 12.24 18.86
N ARG A 92 14.24 12.96 18.70
CA ARG A 92 14.27 14.26 18.00
C ARG A 92 13.93 14.14 16.50
N ASP A 93 14.17 12.99 15.89
CA ASP A 93 13.88 12.78 14.45
C ASP A 93 12.38 12.73 14.19
N LEU A 94 11.57 12.44 15.22
CA LEU A 94 10.10 12.52 15.15
C LEU A 94 9.58 13.95 14.91
N ASP A 95 10.36 14.95 15.32
CA ASP A 95 9.99 16.35 15.13
C ASP A 95 10.31 16.83 13.71
N SER A 96 11.02 16.00 12.94
CA SER A 96 11.34 16.27 11.55
C SER A 96 10.17 15.89 10.65
N HIS A 97 9.91 16.69 9.63
CA HIS A 97 8.95 16.40 8.57
C HIS A 97 7.49 16.22 9.03
N GLY A 98 7.12 16.72 10.21
CA GLY A 98 5.74 16.65 10.72
C GLY A 98 5.28 15.26 11.15
N LEU A 99 6.20 14.32 11.41
CA LEU A 99 5.85 12.95 11.77
C LEU A 99 5.09 12.86 13.10
N ARG A 100 5.52 13.63 14.13
CA ARG A 100 4.82 13.71 15.41
C ARG A 100 3.38 14.22 15.27
N GLU A 101 3.18 15.23 14.40
CA GLU A 101 1.86 15.76 14.11
C GLU A 101 0.98 14.74 13.37
N ALA A 102 1.55 14.00 12.41
CA ALA A 102 0.86 12.97 11.66
C ALA A 102 0.40 11.81 12.56
N LEU A 103 1.15 11.47 13.61
CA LEU A 103 0.81 10.42 14.58
C LEU A 103 -0.38 10.78 15.47
N LYS A 104 -0.74 12.07 15.61
CA LYS A 104 -1.91 12.53 16.39
C LYS A 104 -2.00 11.97 17.81
N GLY A 105 -0.87 11.66 18.44
CA GLY A 105 -0.80 11.07 19.77
C GLY A 105 -0.77 9.54 19.81
N ASP A 106 -0.71 8.89 18.67
CA ASP A 106 -0.51 7.44 18.60
C ASP A 106 0.83 7.02 19.24
N PRO A 107 0.91 5.81 19.82
CA PRO A 107 2.08 5.37 20.55
C PRO A 107 3.32 5.22 19.70
N VAL A 108 4.46 5.60 20.26
CA VAL A 108 5.77 5.53 19.59
C VAL A 108 6.80 4.91 20.52
N ILE A 109 7.62 4.03 19.98
CA ILE A 109 8.85 3.56 20.63
C ILE A 109 10.04 3.81 19.72
N THR A 110 11.15 4.31 20.27
CA THR A 110 12.45 4.35 19.61
C THR A 110 13.32 3.22 20.13
N LEU A 111 13.92 2.47 19.19
CA LEU A 111 14.72 1.29 19.51
C LEU A 111 16.12 1.41 18.91
N SER A 112 17.10 0.86 19.64
CA SER A 112 18.41 0.55 19.06
C SER A 112 18.25 -0.49 17.96
N GLY A 113 19.03 -0.38 16.88
CA GLY A 113 18.97 -1.26 15.72
C GLY A 113 19.26 -0.52 14.43
N GLY A 114 18.91 -1.15 13.30
CA GLY A 114 18.97 -0.55 12.00
C GLY A 114 20.15 -1.00 11.14
N HIS A 115 20.16 -0.50 9.91
CA HIS A 115 21.17 -0.80 8.89
C HIS A 115 21.86 0.47 8.42
N ASP A 116 23.07 0.36 7.97
CA ASP A 116 23.79 1.44 7.29
C ASP A 116 23.34 1.57 5.83
N HIS A 117 23.89 2.58 5.13
CA HIS A 117 23.55 2.88 3.73
C HIS A 117 24.02 1.78 2.74
N ALA A 118 24.89 0.86 3.16
CA ALA A 118 25.36 -0.28 2.38
C ALA A 118 24.55 -1.57 2.68
N GLY A 119 23.57 -1.49 3.59
CA GLY A 119 22.76 -2.64 4.01
C GLY A 119 23.40 -3.48 5.12
N GLY A 120 24.56 -3.06 5.67
CA GLY A 120 25.18 -3.68 6.82
C GLY A 120 24.40 -3.37 8.11
N GLN A 121 24.43 -4.27 9.08
CA GLN A 121 23.82 -4.03 10.38
C GLN A 121 24.60 -2.94 11.13
N ALA A 122 23.97 -1.79 11.37
CA ALA A 122 24.57 -0.68 12.11
C ALA A 122 24.54 -0.90 13.63
N ALA A 123 23.48 -1.49 14.14
CA ALA A 123 23.31 -1.86 15.55
C ALA A 123 22.38 -3.07 15.70
N VAL A 124 22.52 -3.79 16.81
CA VAL A 124 21.64 -4.90 17.14
C VAL A 124 20.27 -4.36 17.56
N LEU A 125 19.20 -4.98 17.05
CA LEU A 125 17.83 -4.62 17.45
C LEU A 125 17.58 -5.00 18.91
N ASP A 126 17.05 -4.05 19.69
CA ASP A 126 16.56 -4.31 21.04
C ASP A 126 15.18 -5.01 21.00
N GLU A 127 15.21 -6.32 20.78
CA GLU A 127 13.98 -7.12 20.72
C GLU A 127 13.29 -7.22 22.10
N ALA A 128 14.02 -7.11 23.20
CA ALA A 128 13.44 -7.20 24.53
C ALA A 128 12.54 -6.00 24.79
N ALA A 129 13.04 -4.79 24.54
CA ALA A 129 12.26 -3.56 24.65
C ALA A 129 11.05 -3.54 23.73
N LEU A 130 11.19 -4.05 22.48
CA LEU A 130 10.08 -4.16 21.55
C LEU A 130 8.97 -5.08 22.09
N ARG A 131 9.32 -6.26 22.62
CA ARG A 131 8.35 -7.21 23.18
C ARG A 131 7.61 -6.63 24.38
N GLU A 132 8.35 -5.95 25.27
CA GLU A 132 7.76 -5.30 26.44
C GLU A 132 6.76 -4.21 26.04
N TRP A 133 7.14 -3.36 25.09
CA TRP A 133 6.27 -2.30 24.60
C TRP A 133 5.00 -2.84 23.91
N LEU A 134 5.13 -3.87 23.06
CA LEU A 134 3.98 -4.50 22.42
C LEU A 134 3.01 -5.12 23.43
N ALA A 135 3.52 -5.68 24.54
CA ALA A 135 2.67 -6.23 25.59
C ALA A 135 1.87 -5.14 26.34
N GLN A 136 2.43 -3.94 26.47
CA GLN A 136 1.76 -2.79 27.10
C GLN A 136 0.67 -2.17 26.20
N GLU A 137 0.89 -2.15 24.88
CA GLU A 137 -0.05 -1.53 23.93
C GLU A 137 -1.24 -2.43 23.55
N GLN A 138 -1.22 -3.72 23.93
CA GLN A 138 -2.31 -4.67 23.70
C GLN A 138 -3.40 -4.65 24.79
N GLY A 139 -3.20 -3.91 25.89
CA GLY A 139 -4.14 -3.74 26.99
C GLY A 139 -4.99 -2.49 26.82
#